data_368550d10e93bc0ba6ca3818f412602c
#
_entry.id   368550d10e93bc0ba6ca3818f412602c
#
_cell.length_a   1.000
_cell.length_b   1.000
_cell.length_c   1.000
_cell.angle_alpha   90.00
_cell.angle_beta   90.00
_cell.angle_gamma   90.00
#
_symmetry.space_group_name_H-M   'P 1'
#
loop_
_entity.id
_entity.type
_entity.pdbx_description
1 polymer ?
#
loop_
_entity_poly.entity_id
_entity_poly.type
_entity_poly.pdbx_seq_one_letter_code
_entity_poly.pdbx_strand_id
1 'polypeptide(L)'
;MQDVVSRSATSLSSIAGTSLKLTAGSTLFCDFDGPIADVSDRYYHTYCLALKATQADYARRQMALPVRRLTKAQFWYMKQNRVPDTTIADWSGLSGHQIDDFLQRIPALVNQPTLLHQDQLQPGVRAAFANLRDRGIRIVIVTLRQSSQVLDFLHQYDLATMVSQIYGSDDAETAYANRTEHKIAHLQAAIAEQNRLGFDTRQSWMVGDTEADISAGQAFDLPTLALTCGIRSALYLKGFSPTEVCRDLSSAVTYLTQSVISQ
;
A
#
# COMPACT_ATOMS: atom_id res chain seq x y z
N MET A 1 -52.84 -21.92 -25.83
CA MET A 1 -52.06 -20.91 -26.58
C MET A 1 -51.06 -20.36 -25.62
N GLN A 2 -49.87 -20.86 -25.72
CA GLN A 2 -48.69 -20.51 -24.89
C GLN A 2 -47.79 -19.67 -25.78
N ASP A 3 -47.52 -18.42 -25.36
CA ASP A 3 -46.47 -17.65 -25.97
C ASP A 3 -45.27 -17.65 -25.04
N VAL A 4 -44.23 -18.33 -25.49
CA VAL A 4 -42.95 -18.41 -24.89
C VAL A 4 -42.12 -17.20 -25.35
N VAL A 5 -41.90 -16.24 -24.44
CA VAL A 5 -40.96 -15.13 -24.71
C VAL A 5 -39.56 -15.63 -24.48
N SER A 6 -38.87 -15.91 -25.56
CA SER A 6 -37.43 -16.16 -25.63
C SER A 6 -36.68 -14.87 -25.26
N ARG A 7 -36.06 -14.83 -24.09
CA ARG A 7 -35.03 -13.81 -23.76
C ARG A 7 -33.70 -14.29 -24.31
N SER A 8 -33.25 -13.58 -25.34
CA SER A 8 -31.92 -13.72 -25.92
C SER A 8 -30.86 -13.46 -24.85
N ALA A 9 -30.10 -14.48 -24.50
CA ALA A 9 -28.85 -14.35 -23.78
C ALA A 9 -27.83 -13.70 -24.71
N THR A 10 -27.63 -12.40 -24.56
CA THR A 10 -26.54 -11.68 -25.22
C THR A 10 -25.24 -12.16 -24.60
N SER A 11 -24.48 -12.88 -25.38
CA SER A 11 -23.16 -13.42 -25.04
C SER A 11 -22.20 -12.30 -24.60
N LEU A 12 -21.77 -12.35 -23.37
CA LEU A 12 -20.56 -11.70 -22.90
C LEU A 12 -19.35 -12.48 -23.48
N SER A 13 -19.12 -12.31 -24.77
CA SER A 13 -17.95 -12.86 -25.42
C SER A 13 -16.83 -11.83 -25.40
N SER A 14 -15.79 -12.14 -24.64
CA SER A 14 -14.40 -11.89 -24.99
C SER A 14 -14.01 -10.46 -25.30
N ILE A 15 -13.75 -9.66 -24.23
CA ILE A 15 -12.70 -8.65 -24.35
C ILE A 15 -11.39 -9.36 -23.95
N ALA A 16 -10.87 -10.15 -24.89
CA ALA A 16 -9.53 -10.72 -24.78
C ALA A 16 -8.50 -9.61 -24.89
N GLY A 17 -7.79 -9.34 -23.77
CA GLY A 17 -6.38 -9.07 -23.79
C GLY A 17 -5.85 -7.80 -24.42
N THR A 18 -6.55 -6.66 -24.39
CA THR A 18 -5.83 -5.38 -24.57
C THR A 18 -5.43 -4.91 -23.19
N SER A 19 -4.16 -5.16 -22.82
CA SER A 19 -3.59 -4.61 -21.58
C SER A 19 -3.81 -3.09 -21.60
N LEU A 20 -4.66 -2.60 -20.72
CA LEU A 20 -5.00 -1.18 -20.61
C LEU A 20 -3.71 -0.42 -20.24
N LYS A 21 -3.18 0.37 -21.16
CA LYS A 21 -1.98 1.19 -20.93
C LYS A 21 -2.38 2.60 -20.53
N LEU A 22 -1.55 3.23 -19.69
CA LEU A 22 -1.71 4.64 -19.36
C LEU A 22 -1.28 5.52 -20.54
N THR A 23 -2.11 6.50 -20.85
CA THR A 23 -1.87 7.50 -21.89
C THR A 23 -1.97 8.91 -21.30
N ALA A 24 -1.66 9.93 -22.09
CA ALA A 24 -1.84 11.31 -21.66
C ALA A 24 -3.28 11.56 -21.18
N GLY A 25 -3.42 12.18 -20.01
CA GLY A 25 -4.71 12.41 -19.35
C GLY A 25 -5.18 11.29 -18.43
N SER A 26 -4.57 10.09 -18.47
CA SER A 26 -4.86 9.02 -17.51
C SER A 26 -4.40 9.40 -16.09
N THR A 27 -4.96 8.73 -15.09
CA THR A 27 -4.55 8.87 -13.69
C THR A 27 -3.95 7.57 -13.18
N LEU A 28 -2.80 7.64 -12.53
CA LEU A 28 -2.26 6.58 -11.70
C LEU A 28 -2.64 6.86 -10.25
N PHE A 29 -3.52 6.06 -9.67
CA PHE A 29 -3.75 6.03 -8.24
C PHE A 29 -2.68 5.14 -7.61
N CYS A 30 -1.91 5.66 -6.68
CA CYS A 30 -0.77 4.97 -6.09
C CYS A 30 -0.82 5.04 -4.57
N ASP A 31 -0.61 3.92 -3.89
CA ASP A 31 -0.34 3.95 -2.45
C ASP A 31 1.02 4.61 -2.19
N PHE A 32 1.24 4.99 -0.94
CA PHE A 32 2.44 5.71 -0.52
C PHE A 32 3.45 4.80 0.20
N ASP A 33 3.06 4.20 1.34
CA ASP A 33 3.92 3.30 2.11
C ASP A 33 4.12 1.99 1.32
N GLY A 34 5.35 1.63 1.02
CA GLY A 34 5.71 0.50 0.16
C GLY A 34 6.05 0.94 -1.27
N PRO A 35 5.12 1.43 -2.09
CA PRO A 35 5.39 1.88 -3.46
C PRO A 35 6.36 3.05 -3.58
N ILE A 36 6.22 4.06 -2.72
CA ILE A 36 6.98 5.30 -2.77
C ILE A 36 8.00 5.37 -1.63
N ALA A 37 7.57 5.07 -0.41
CA ALA A 37 8.40 5.09 0.79
C ALA A 37 8.74 3.66 1.24
N ASP A 38 10.02 3.34 1.38
CA ASP A 38 10.47 2.15 2.12
C ASP A 38 10.31 2.40 3.62
N VAL A 39 9.36 1.72 4.22
CA VAL A 39 9.00 1.82 5.64
C VAL A 39 9.58 0.70 6.50
N SER A 40 10.41 -0.15 5.93
CA SER A 40 10.89 -1.38 6.57
C SER A 40 11.71 -1.11 7.84
N ASP A 41 12.52 -0.04 7.85
CA ASP A 41 13.28 0.37 9.03
C ASP A 41 12.37 0.90 10.13
N ARG A 42 11.41 1.77 9.80
CA ARG A 42 10.44 2.30 10.74
C ARG A 42 9.66 1.17 11.43
N TYR A 43 9.13 0.23 10.68
CA TYR A 43 8.36 -0.90 11.24
C TYR A 43 9.24 -1.80 12.13
N TYR A 44 10.46 -2.08 11.69
CA TYR A 44 11.39 -2.89 12.50
C TYR A 44 11.79 -2.19 13.79
N HIS A 45 12.11 -0.90 13.76
CA HIS A 45 12.46 -0.15 14.96
C HIS A 45 11.25 0.04 15.89
N THR A 46 10.05 0.20 15.36
CA THR A 46 8.81 0.18 16.15
C THR A 46 8.70 -1.12 16.94
N TYR A 47 8.88 -2.27 16.28
CA TYR A 47 8.91 -3.58 16.93
C TYR A 47 9.97 -3.64 18.04
N CYS A 48 11.20 -3.21 17.76
CA CYS A 48 12.29 -3.22 18.73
C CYS A 48 12.00 -2.34 19.96
N LEU A 49 11.46 -1.14 19.74
CA LEU A 49 11.11 -0.22 20.82
C LEU A 49 9.96 -0.74 21.67
N ALA A 50 8.91 -1.27 21.06
CA ALA A 50 7.79 -1.88 21.76
C ALA A 50 8.25 -3.07 22.64
N LEU A 51 9.10 -3.95 22.08
CA LEU A 51 9.66 -5.09 22.80
C LEU A 51 10.51 -4.64 24.01
N LYS A 52 11.40 -3.65 23.80
CA LYS A 52 12.23 -3.09 24.86
C LYS A 52 11.40 -2.42 25.97
N ALA A 53 10.36 -1.66 25.58
CA ALA A 53 9.48 -0.99 26.53
C ALA A 53 8.68 -2.00 27.37
N THR A 54 8.16 -3.06 26.73
CA THR A 54 7.47 -4.15 27.44
C THR A 54 8.42 -4.83 28.43
N GLN A 55 9.64 -5.19 28.02
CA GLN A 55 10.64 -5.78 28.92
C GLN A 55 10.95 -4.88 30.13
N ALA A 56 11.11 -3.56 29.89
CA ALA A 56 11.38 -2.60 30.95
C ALA A 56 10.23 -2.48 31.96
N ASP A 57 8.97 -2.56 31.51
CA ASP A 57 7.80 -2.52 32.37
C ASP A 57 7.72 -3.73 33.30
N TYR A 58 8.02 -4.92 32.77
CA TYR A 58 8.05 -6.14 33.59
C TYR A 58 9.21 -6.12 34.59
N ALA A 59 10.38 -5.62 34.18
CA ALA A 59 11.52 -5.44 35.09
C ALA A 59 11.19 -4.50 36.26
N ARG A 60 10.45 -3.40 36.02
CA ARG A 60 9.99 -2.48 37.10
C ARG A 60 9.02 -3.18 38.08
N ARG A 61 8.29 -4.17 37.61
CA ARG A 61 7.43 -5.03 38.45
C ARG A 61 8.21 -6.17 39.10
N GLN A 62 9.54 -6.18 39.04
CA GLN A 62 10.44 -7.22 39.54
C GLN A 62 10.18 -8.60 38.89
N MET A 63 9.68 -8.60 37.65
CA MET A 63 9.41 -9.79 36.85
C MET A 63 10.45 -9.89 35.75
N ALA A 64 11.20 -10.99 35.70
CA ALA A 64 12.11 -11.26 34.58
C ALA A 64 11.31 -11.58 33.31
N LEU A 65 11.60 -10.88 32.21
CA LEU A 65 11.02 -11.15 30.90
C LEU A 65 12.15 -11.38 29.90
N PRO A 66 12.57 -12.65 29.70
CA PRO A 66 13.56 -12.98 28.68
C PRO A 66 12.93 -12.80 27.30
N VAL A 67 13.45 -11.85 26.53
CA VAL A 67 12.99 -11.58 25.16
C VAL A 67 14.08 -11.93 24.16
N ARG A 68 13.68 -12.41 22.99
CA ARG A 68 14.53 -12.65 21.83
C ARG A 68 14.13 -11.68 20.72
N ARG A 69 15.00 -10.73 20.43
CA ARG A 69 14.78 -9.82 19.32
C ARG A 69 15.02 -10.54 17.99
N LEU A 70 14.04 -10.53 17.09
CA LEU A 70 14.18 -11.00 15.73
C LEU A 70 15.16 -10.09 14.96
N THR A 71 15.87 -10.63 13.98
CA THR A 71 16.59 -9.80 13.02
C THR A 71 15.60 -9.04 12.12
N LYS A 72 16.04 -7.92 11.50
CA LYS A 72 15.20 -7.18 10.53
C LYS A 72 14.70 -8.10 9.41
N ALA A 73 15.55 -8.97 8.88
CA ALA A 73 15.17 -9.90 7.82
C ALA A 73 14.08 -10.89 8.26
N GLN A 74 14.19 -11.47 9.47
CA GLN A 74 13.15 -12.36 10.01
C GLN A 74 11.83 -11.63 10.22
N PHE A 75 11.88 -10.46 10.87
CA PHE A 75 10.70 -9.64 11.11
C PHE A 75 10.01 -9.25 9.80
N TRP A 76 10.78 -8.74 8.81
CA TRP A 76 10.24 -8.30 7.54
C TRP A 76 9.64 -9.45 6.73
N TYR A 77 10.32 -10.61 6.70
CA TYR A 77 9.78 -11.83 6.10
C TYR A 77 8.41 -12.22 6.72
N MET A 78 8.28 -12.15 8.04
CA MET A 78 7.02 -12.44 8.72
C MET A 78 5.92 -11.42 8.34
N LYS A 79 6.26 -10.13 8.29
CA LYS A 79 5.32 -9.07 7.85
C LYS A 79 4.90 -9.25 6.39
N GLN A 80 5.84 -9.58 5.49
CA GLN A 80 5.54 -9.83 4.08
C GLN A 80 4.61 -11.03 3.87
N ASN A 81 4.69 -12.03 4.70
CA ASN A 81 3.82 -13.21 4.63
C ASN A 81 2.58 -13.10 5.53
N ARG A 82 2.26 -11.91 6.04
CA ARG A 82 1.08 -11.62 6.86
C ARG A 82 0.99 -12.50 8.12
N VAL A 83 2.15 -12.90 8.66
CA VAL A 83 2.19 -13.59 9.94
C VAL A 83 1.57 -12.68 11.01
N PRO A 84 0.62 -13.15 11.82
CA PRO A 84 -0.03 -12.35 12.84
C PRO A 84 0.98 -11.71 13.81
N ASP A 85 0.75 -10.47 14.22
CA ASP A 85 1.64 -9.75 15.14
C ASP A 85 1.72 -10.46 16.52
N THR A 86 0.67 -11.17 16.92
CA THR A 86 0.67 -12.08 18.10
C THR A 86 1.71 -13.18 17.95
N THR A 87 1.83 -13.80 16.78
CA THR A 87 2.85 -14.82 16.48
C THR A 87 4.26 -14.23 16.46
N ILE A 88 4.44 -13.01 15.94
CA ILE A 88 5.71 -12.29 15.98
C ILE A 88 6.13 -12.05 17.45
N ALA A 89 5.20 -11.65 18.29
CA ALA A 89 5.40 -11.44 19.71
C ALA A 89 5.77 -12.75 20.44
N ASP A 90 5.05 -13.84 20.16
CA ASP A 90 5.34 -15.17 20.72
C ASP A 90 6.75 -15.64 20.35
N TRP A 91 7.15 -15.52 19.09
CA TRP A 91 8.52 -15.83 18.64
C TRP A 91 9.59 -14.94 19.28
N SER A 92 9.17 -13.78 19.79
CA SER A 92 10.05 -12.87 20.56
C SER A 92 10.10 -13.23 22.05
N GLY A 93 9.44 -14.32 22.47
CA GLY A 93 9.45 -14.82 23.87
C GLY A 93 8.37 -14.21 24.75
N LEU A 94 7.36 -13.55 24.17
CA LEU A 94 6.20 -13.03 24.91
C LEU A 94 5.08 -14.05 24.95
N SER A 95 4.25 -14.02 26.01
CA SER A 95 3.09 -14.90 26.16
C SER A 95 1.94 -14.22 26.91
N GLY A 96 0.70 -14.65 26.64
CA GLY A 96 -0.49 -14.14 27.32
C GLY A 96 -0.57 -12.60 27.32
N HIS A 97 -0.81 -11.98 28.46
CA HIS A 97 -0.91 -10.53 28.61
C HIS A 97 0.36 -9.75 28.19
N GLN A 98 1.52 -10.40 28.12
CA GLN A 98 2.74 -9.75 27.63
C GLN A 98 2.62 -9.40 26.13
N ILE A 99 1.92 -10.23 25.37
CA ILE A 99 1.62 -9.97 23.96
C ILE A 99 0.67 -8.78 23.85
N ASP A 100 -0.37 -8.71 24.66
CA ASP A 100 -1.33 -7.60 24.66
C ASP A 100 -0.62 -6.27 24.99
N ASP A 101 0.19 -6.27 26.07
CA ASP A 101 1.00 -5.10 26.48
C ASP A 101 1.96 -4.64 25.38
N PHE A 102 2.56 -5.56 24.65
CA PHE A 102 3.42 -5.27 23.51
C PHE A 102 2.63 -4.67 22.35
N LEU A 103 1.52 -5.29 21.94
CA LEU A 103 0.73 -4.86 20.79
C LEU A 103 0.08 -3.49 20.99
N GLN A 104 -0.35 -3.16 22.21
CA GLN A 104 -0.92 -1.85 22.55
C GLN A 104 0.08 -0.68 22.34
N ARG A 105 1.39 -0.96 22.37
CA ARG A 105 2.43 0.06 22.15
C ARG A 105 2.66 0.40 20.69
N ILE A 106 2.41 -0.54 19.79
CA ILE A 106 2.75 -0.42 18.38
C ILE A 106 2.09 0.82 17.73
N PRO A 107 0.75 1.05 17.85
CA PRO A 107 0.10 2.21 17.24
C PRO A 107 0.66 3.55 17.75
N ALA A 108 0.95 3.63 19.03
CA ALA A 108 1.50 4.85 19.66
C ALA A 108 2.96 5.16 19.25
N LEU A 109 3.69 4.15 18.76
CA LEU A 109 5.10 4.30 18.38
C LEU A 109 5.27 4.52 16.88
N VAL A 110 4.57 3.77 16.05
CA VAL A 110 4.86 3.62 14.61
C VAL A 110 4.86 4.93 13.83
N ASN A 111 4.08 5.91 14.26
CA ASN A 111 3.96 7.22 13.62
C ASN A 111 4.66 8.35 14.39
N GLN A 112 5.53 8.03 15.35
CA GLN A 112 6.31 9.05 16.01
C GLN A 112 7.29 9.74 15.05
N PRO A 113 7.50 11.07 15.13
CA PRO A 113 8.38 11.79 14.21
C PRO A 113 9.79 11.19 14.11
N THR A 114 10.34 10.72 15.23
CA THR A 114 11.66 10.07 15.27
C THR A 114 11.75 8.77 14.49
N LEU A 115 10.62 8.09 14.25
CA LEU A 115 10.54 6.90 13.44
C LEU A 115 10.18 7.22 11.99
N LEU A 116 9.34 8.21 11.75
CA LEU A 116 8.99 8.66 10.39
C LEU A 116 10.22 9.11 9.58
N HIS A 117 11.22 9.69 10.22
CA HIS A 117 12.50 10.06 9.59
C HIS A 117 13.32 8.88 9.07
N GLN A 118 12.96 7.66 9.41
CA GLN A 118 13.65 6.45 8.93
C GLN A 118 13.11 5.94 7.60
N ASP A 119 11.97 6.46 7.17
CA ASP A 119 11.43 6.14 5.86
C ASP A 119 12.36 6.66 4.76
N GLN A 120 12.62 5.83 3.77
CA GLN A 120 13.50 6.14 2.65
C GLN A 120 12.72 6.16 1.34
N LEU A 121 13.16 6.99 0.39
CA LEU A 121 12.59 6.94 -0.95
C LEU A 121 12.91 5.59 -1.61
N GLN A 122 11.91 4.89 -2.12
CA GLN A 122 12.12 3.66 -2.88
C GLN A 122 13.00 3.92 -4.13
N PRO A 123 13.90 3.01 -4.46
CA PRO A 123 14.74 3.14 -5.65
C PRO A 123 13.91 3.33 -6.91
N GLY A 124 14.31 4.29 -7.75
CA GLY A 124 13.69 4.55 -9.04
C GLY A 124 12.39 5.37 -9.03
N VAL A 125 11.82 5.70 -7.88
CA VAL A 125 10.55 6.47 -7.79
C VAL A 125 10.66 7.82 -8.48
N ARG A 126 11.75 8.56 -8.29
CA ARG A 126 11.95 9.87 -8.95
C ARG A 126 11.89 9.75 -10.47
N ALA A 127 12.56 8.75 -11.04
CA ALA A 127 12.55 8.50 -12.49
C ALA A 127 11.17 8.04 -12.97
N ALA A 128 10.48 7.21 -12.20
CA ALA A 128 9.12 6.77 -12.49
C ALA A 128 8.14 7.96 -12.51
N PHE A 129 8.21 8.85 -11.54
CA PHE A 129 7.38 10.06 -11.48
C PHE A 129 7.68 11.03 -12.64
N ALA A 130 8.94 11.24 -12.96
CA ALA A 130 9.34 12.05 -14.11
C ALA A 130 8.77 11.46 -15.41
N ASN A 131 8.90 10.15 -15.63
CA ASN A 131 8.36 9.46 -16.82
C ASN A 131 6.83 9.64 -16.94
N LEU A 132 6.08 9.46 -15.85
CA LEU A 132 4.63 9.66 -15.85
C LEU A 132 4.26 11.10 -16.17
N ARG A 133 4.90 12.07 -15.53
CA ARG A 133 4.66 13.50 -15.77
C ARG A 133 4.95 13.89 -17.22
N ASP A 134 6.09 13.46 -17.78
CA ASP A 134 6.52 13.80 -19.15
C ASP A 134 5.57 13.20 -20.20
N ARG A 135 4.81 12.16 -19.82
CA ARG A 135 3.74 11.56 -20.64
C ARG A 135 2.36 12.18 -20.39
N GLY A 136 2.26 13.18 -19.52
CA GLY A 136 0.98 13.80 -19.18
C GLY A 136 0.05 12.90 -18.34
N ILE A 137 0.61 11.91 -17.61
CA ILE A 137 -0.12 11.02 -16.71
C ILE A 137 -0.13 11.64 -15.32
N ARG A 138 -1.31 11.73 -14.72
CA ARG A 138 -1.49 12.29 -13.38
C ARG A 138 -1.14 11.26 -12.32
N ILE A 139 -0.48 11.70 -11.26
CA ILE A 139 -0.16 10.87 -10.09
C ILE A 139 -1.04 11.36 -8.94
N VAL A 140 -1.89 10.50 -8.43
CA VAL A 140 -2.76 10.75 -7.28
C VAL A 140 -2.42 9.73 -6.21
N ILE A 141 -1.99 10.19 -5.05
CA ILE A 141 -1.68 9.32 -3.91
C ILE A 141 -2.96 9.00 -3.17
N VAL A 142 -3.19 7.71 -2.92
CA VAL A 142 -4.31 7.18 -2.13
C VAL A 142 -3.75 6.29 -1.04
N THR A 143 -3.73 6.78 0.19
CA THR A 143 -3.01 6.13 1.30
C THR A 143 -3.82 6.16 2.60
N LEU A 144 -3.49 5.28 3.54
CA LEU A 144 -4.02 5.33 4.91
C LEU A 144 -3.17 6.21 5.82
N ARG A 145 -1.97 6.62 5.40
CA ARG A 145 -1.11 7.53 6.13
C ARG A 145 -1.68 8.94 6.16
N GLN A 146 -1.35 9.73 7.16
CA GLN A 146 -1.77 11.14 7.23
C GLN A 146 -1.23 11.94 6.04
N SER A 147 -2.10 12.72 5.41
CA SER A 147 -1.77 13.53 4.24
C SER A 147 -0.60 14.51 4.49
N SER A 148 -0.52 15.10 5.69
CA SER A 148 0.58 15.99 6.08
C SER A 148 1.92 15.27 6.10
N GLN A 149 1.99 14.06 6.67
CA GLN A 149 3.23 13.26 6.70
C GLN A 149 3.68 12.83 5.31
N VAL A 150 2.73 12.53 4.40
CA VAL A 150 3.03 12.25 2.99
C VAL A 150 3.61 13.48 2.32
N LEU A 151 3.00 14.65 2.53
CA LEU A 151 3.45 15.91 1.94
C LEU A 151 4.85 16.29 2.44
N ASP A 152 5.13 16.16 3.74
CA ASP A 152 6.45 16.42 4.32
C ASP A 152 7.53 15.53 3.69
N PHE A 153 7.24 14.23 3.52
CA PHE A 153 8.15 13.30 2.86
C PHE A 153 8.39 13.68 1.39
N LEU A 154 7.33 14.03 0.64
CA LEU A 154 7.47 14.44 -0.75
C LEU A 154 8.28 15.74 -0.88
N HIS A 155 8.16 16.67 0.05
CA HIS A 155 9.01 17.87 0.11
C HIS A 155 10.46 17.52 0.39
N GLN A 156 10.73 16.63 1.35
CA GLN A 156 12.09 16.17 1.65
C GLN A 156 12.82 15.60 0.43
N TYR A 157 12.09 14.98 -0.48
CA TYR A 157 12.66 14.35 -1.68
C TYR A 157 12.38 15.14 -2.99
N ASP A 158 11.92 16.40 -2.93
CA ASP A 158 11.58 17.25 -4.08
C ASP A 158 10.60 16.59 -5.07
N LEU A 159 9.61 15.85 -4.56
CA LEU A 159 8.60 15.15 -5.35
C LEU A 159 7.21 15.79 -5.27
N ALA A 160 6.98 16.75 -4.37
CA ALA A 160 5.67 17.32 -4.11
C ALA A 160 5.02 17.92 -5.38
N THR A 161 5.81 18.56 -6.25
CA THR A 161 5.32 19.17 -7.50
C THR A 161 4.99 18.14 -8.60
N MET A 162 5.36 16.88 -8.41
CA MET A 162 5.07 15.80 -9.36
C MET A 162 3.76 15.07 -9.03
N VAL A 163 3.23 15.25 -7.82
CA VAL A 163 1.98 14.65 -7.36
C VAL A 163 0.84 15.64 -7.54
N SER A 164 -0.25 15.18 -8.15
CA SER A 164 -1.41 16.02 -8.42
C SER A 164 -2.28 16.23 -7.19
N GLN A 165 -2.52 15.18 -6.38
CA GLN A 165 -3.32 15.22 -5.16
C GLN A 165 -2.95 14.08 -4.22
N ILE A 166 -3.28 14.25 -2.94
CA ILE A 166 -3.07 13.26 -1.88
C ILE A 166 -4.40 13.03 -1.16
N TYR A 167 -4.84 11.79 -1.10
CA TYR A 167 -5.98 11.31 -0.32
C TYR A 167 -5.44 10.40 0.77
N GLY A 168 -5.30 10.94 1.96
CA GLY A 168 -4.80 10.24 3.14
C GLY A 168 -5.71 10.43 4.33
N SER A 169 -5.45 9.72 5.42
CA SER A 169 -6.21 9.83 6.65
C SER A 169 -5.92 11.16 7.38
N ASP A 170 -6.89 11.62 8.15
CA ASP A 170 -6.70 12.68 9.14
C ASP A 170 -6.20 12.12 10.48
N ASP A 171 -6.37 10.80 10.69
CA ASP A 171 -6.01 10.07 11.89
C ASP A 171 -4.76 9.20 11.70
N ALA A 172 -3.79 9.37 12.61
CA ALA A 172 -2.50 8.65 12.58
C ALA A 172 -2.64 7.14 12.90
N GLU A 173 -3.69 6.70 13.57
CA GLU A 173 -3.88 5.29 13.94
C GLU A 173 -4.43 4.46 12.78
N THR A 174 -5.15 5.09 11.87
CA THR A 174 -5.80 4.44 10.71
C THR A 174 -4.79 3.73 9.80
N ALA A 175 -3.59 4.29 9.63
CA ALA A 175 -2.54 3.74 8.77
C ALA A 175 -2.10 2.32 9.18
N TYR A 176 -1.93 2.08 10.49
CA TYR A 176 -1.44 0.79 10.99
C TYR A 176 -2.47 -0.33 10.84
N ALA A 177 -3.75 -0.01 10.94
CA ALA A 177 -4.82 -1.00 10.89
C ALA A 177 -5.02 -1.63 9.49
N ASN A 178 -4.53 -0.98 8.42
CA ASN A 178 -4.66 -1.39 7.01
C ASN A 178 -6.08 -1.84 6.66
N ARG A 179 -7.09 -1.03 7.03
CA ARG A 179 -8.51 -1.35 6.81
C ARG A 179 -8.89 -1.06 5.36
N THR A 180 -9.32 -2.08 4.67
CA THR A 180 -9.73 -2.00 3.26
C THR A 180 -10.84 -0.98 3.02
N GLU A 181 -11.80 -0.87 3.94
CA GLU A 181 -12.93 0.08 3.84
C GLU A 181 -12.45 1.53 3.78
N HIS A 182 -11.42 1.89 4.54
CA HIS A 182 -10.85 3.24 4.52
C HIS A 182 -10.13 3.51 3.19
N LYS A 183 -9.37 2.53 2.68
CA LYS A 183 -8.71 2.64 1.38
C LYS A 183 -9.73 2.81 0.25
N ILE A 184 -10.83 2.05 0.28
CA ILE A 184 -11.95 2.18 -0.66
C ILE A 184 -12.55 3.59 -0.60
N ALA A 185 -12.81 4.13 0.60
CA ALA A 185 -13.37 5.47 0.76
C ALA A 185 -12.42 6.56 0.21
N HIS A 186 -11.12 6.46 0.45
CA HIS A 186 -10.14 7.39 -0.11
C HIS A 186 -10.05 7.30 -1.64
N LEU A 187 -10.06 6.11 -2.20
CA LEU A 187 -10.06 5.91 -3.65
C LEU A 187 -11.35 6.43 -4.29
N GLN A 188 -12.50 6.22 -3.66
CA GLN A 188 -13.79 6.76 -4.11
C GLN A 188 -13.75 8.29 -4.19
N ALA A 189 -13.26 8.96 -3.14
CA ALA A 189 -13.11 10.40 -3.11
C ALA A 189 -12.14 10.89 -4.20
N ALA A 190 -11.03 10.19 -4.39
CA ALA A 190 -10.05 10.49 -5.42
C ALA A 190 -10.65 10.39 -6.83
N ILE A 191 -11.36 9.32 -7.15
CA ILE A 191 -12.04 9.11 -8.44
C ILE A 191 -13.08 10.22 -8.69
N ALA A 192 -13.93 10.50 -7.70
CA ALA A 192 -14.96 11.51 -7.81
C ALA A 192 -14.38 12.89 -8.12
N GLU A 193 -13.31 13.28 -7.44
CA GLU A 193 -12.66 14.58 -7.65
C GLU A 193 -11.92 14.64 -9.00
N GLN A 194 -11.22 13.56 -9.43
CA GLN A 194 -10.62 13.55 -10.76
C GLN A 194 -11.68 13.73 -11.87
N ASN A 195 -12.79 13.03 -11.77
CA ASN A 195 -13.90 13.17 -12.72
C ASN A 195 -14.51 14.59 -12.68
N ARG A 196 -14.66 15.20 -11.50
CA ARG A 196 -15.13 16.59 -11.34
C ARG A 196 -14.19 17.60 -11.99
N LEU A 197 -12.88 17.32 -11.97
CA LEU A 197 -11.84 18.12 -12.63
C LEU A 197 -11.76 17.88 -14.14
N GLY A 198 -12.58 16.99 -14.69
CA GLY A 198 -12.64 16.69 -16.13
C GLY A 198 -11.66 15.62 -16.60
N PHE A 199 -11.02 14.88 -15.67
CA PHE A 199 -10.14 13.75 -16.00
C PHE A 199 -10.93 12.45 -16.04
N ASP A 200 -10.80 11.69 -17.13
CA ASP A 200 -11.44 10.39 -17.26
C ASP A 200 -10.69 9.31 -16.49
N THR A 201 -11.30 8.78 -15.44
CA THR A 201 -10.68 7.74 -14.59
C THR A 201 -10.90 6.31 -15.10
N ARG A 202 -11.64 6.09 -16.21
CA ARG A 202 -11.87 4.75 -16.78
C ARG A 202 -10.61 4.07 -17.30
N GLN A 203 -9.57 4.84 -17.63
CA GLN A 203 -8.25 4.35 -18.05
C GLN A 203 -7.20 4.47 -16.94
N SER A 204 -7.63 4.46 -15.70
CA SER A 204 -6.76 4.59 -14.54
C SER A 204 -6.38 3.22 -13.98
N TRP A 205 -5.34 3.20 -13.16
CA TRP A 205 -4.88 2.01 -12.44
C TRP A 205 -4.77 2.32 -10.96
N MET A 206 -5.00 1.30 -10.11
CA MET A 206 -4.61 1.34 -8.70
C MET A 206 -3.34 0.52 -8.51
N VAL A 207 -2.32 1.14 -7.93
CA VAL A 207 -1.01 0.52 -7.66
C VAL A 207 -0.73 0.57 -6.17
N GLY A 208 -0.39 -0.57 -5.58
CA GLY A 208 -0.06 -0.66 -4.15
C GLY A 208 0.64 -1.96 -3.80
N ASP A 209 1.01 -2.13 -2.54
CA ASP A 209 1.75 -3.28 -2.05
C ASP A 209 0.98 -4.11 -1.02
N THR A 210 -0.31 -3.80 -0.83
CA THR A 210 -1.18 -4.50 0.13
C THR A 210 -2.46 -5.04 -0.50
N GLU A 211 -3.09 -5.95 0.23
CA GLU A 211 -4.43 -6.48 -0.07
C GLU A 211 -5.49 -5.38 -0.13
N ALA A 212 -5.33 -4.31 0.66
CA ALA A 212 -6.27 -3.19 0.69
C ALA A 212 -6.26 -2.40 -0.62
N ASP A 213 -5.10 -2.25 -1.27
CA ASP A 213 -4.96 -1.55 -2.54
C ASP A 213 -5.62 -2.32 -3.68
N ILE A 214 -5.38 -3.63 -3.72
CA ILE A 214 -5.98 -4.51 -4.74
C ILE A 214 -7.50 -4.49 -4.59
N SER A 215 -8.02 -4.69 -3.36
CA SER A 215 -9.45 -4.69 -3.10
C SER A 215 -10.09 -3.33 -3.39
N ALA A 216 -9.40 -2.23 -3.09
CA ALA A 216 -9.91 -0.89 -3.39
C ALA A 216 -10.01 -0.66 -4.90
N GLY A 217 -9.01 -1.01 -5.69
CA GLY A 217 -9.08 -0.91 -7.14
C GLY A 217 -10.21 -1.75 -7.73
N GLN A 218 -10.35 -3.00 -7.28
CA GLN A 218 -11.39 -3.93 -7.71
C GLN A 218 -12.81 -3.42 -7.38
N ALA A 219 -13.00 -2.72 -6.26
CA ALA A 219 -14.29 -2.15 -5.87
C ALA A 219 -14.80 -1.09 -6.86
N PHE A 220 -13.95 -0.54 -7.71
CA PHE A 220 -14.27 0.46 -8.75
C PHE A 220 -13.95 -0.02 -10.16
N ASP A 221 -13.83 -1.33 -10.38
CA ASP A 221 -13.51 -1.93 -11.67
C ASP A 221 -12.20 -1.40 -12.29
N LEU A 222 -11.28 -0.86 -11.46
CA LEU A 222 -9.98 -0.44 -11.92
C LEU A 222 -9.03 -1.65 -12.00
N PRO A 223 -8.22 -1.76 -13.04
CA PRO A 223 -7.13 -2.71 -13.05
C PRO A 223 -6.13 -2.38 -11.92
N THR A 224 -5.62 -3.43 -11.27
CA THR A 224 -4.76 -3.32 -10.09
C THR A 224 -3.38 -3.88 -10.37
N LEU A 225 -2.35 -3.17 -9.90
CA LEU A 225 -0.98 -3.61 -10.00
C LEU A 225 -0.38 -3.73 -8.61
N ALA A 226 -0.02 -4.95 -8.22
CA ALA A 226 0.56 -5.25 -6.93
C ALA A 226 2.08 -5.14 -6.97
N LEU A 227 2.67 -4.42 -6.00
CA LEU A 227 4.12 -4.25 -5.87
C LEU A 227 4.69 -5.12 -4.75
N THR A 228 5.84 -5.76 -5.02
CA THR A 228 6.49 -6.66 -4.05
C THR A 228 7.65 -6.01 -3.29
N CYS A 229 7.94 -4.73 -3.54
CA CYS A 229 8.93 -3.97 -2.78
C CYS A 229 8.47 -3.58 -1.37
N GLY A 230 7.18 -3.66 -1.08
CA GLY A 230 6.59 -3.24 0.18
C GLY A 230 6.36 -4.37 1.19
N ILE A 231 5.27 -4.25 1.97
CA ILE A 231 5.02 -5.06 3.17
C ILE A 231 4.38 -6.42 2.88
N ARG A 232 4.06 -6.77 1.62
CA ARG A 232 3.48 -8.08 1.27
C ARG A 232 4.32 -8.82 0.23
N SER A 233 4.38 -10.14 0.38
CA SER A 233 5.06 -11.01 -0.58
C SER A 233 4.24 -11.21 -1.85
N ALA A 234 4.92 -11.54 -2.97
CA ALA A 234 4.26 -11.85 -4.23
C ALA A 234 3.23 -12.99 -4.11
N LEU A 235 3.54 -14.02 -3.32
CA LEU A 235 2.64 -15.15 -3.11
C LEU A 235 1.35 -14.71 -2.41
N TYR A 236 1.48 -13.88 -1.36
CA TYR A 236 0.33 -13.36 -0.63
C TYR A 236 -0.55 -12.47 -1.52
N LEU A 237 0.06 -11.51 -2.25
CA LEU A 237 -0.67 -10.59 -3.12
C LEU A 237 -1.41 -11.28 -4.26
N LYS A 238 -0.83 -12.34 -4.85
CA LYS A 238 -1.50 -13.15 -5.90
C LYS A 238 -2.82 -13.77 -5.42
N GLY A 239 -2.97 -14.04 -4.13
CA GLY A 239 -4.22 -14.53 -3.55
C GLY A 239 -5.40 -13.58 -3.70
N PHE A 240 -5.16 -12.30 -3.96
CA PHE A 240 -6.18 -11.25 -4.18
C PHE A 240 -6.45 -10.98 -5.68
N SER A 241 -5.86 -11.77 -6.57
CA SER A 241 -6.07 -11.68 -8.01
C SER A 241 -5.84 -10.27 -8.60
N PRO A 242 -4.69 -9.61 -8.33
CA PRO A 242 -4.37 -8.36 -9.01
C PRO A 242 -4.25 -8.59 -10.52
N THR A 243 -4.47 -7.55 -11.32
CA THR A 243 -4.32 -7.62 -12.78
C THR A 243 -2.88 -7.93 -13.15
N GLU A 244 -1.89 -7.39 -12.42
CA GLU A 244 -0.47 -7.65 -12.64
C GLU A 244 0.32 -7.55 -11.32
N VAL A 245 1.49 -8.19 -11.28
CA VAL A 245 2.42 -8.13 -10.14
C VAL A 245 3.78 -7.67 -10.65
N CYS A 246 4.28 -6.56 -10.11
CA CYS A 246 5.60 -6.03 -10.44
C CYS A 246 6.49 -5.97 -9.19
N ARG A 247 7.81 -5.84 -9.41
CA ARG A 247 8.75 -5.74 -8.30
C ARG A 247 8.63 -4.40 -7.56
N ASP A 248 8.59 -3.30 -8.30
CA ASP A 248 8.66 -1.93 -7.81
C ASP A 248 7.91 -0.97 -8.74
N LEU A 249 7.80 0.30 -8.33
CA LEU A 249 7.09 1.32 -9.11
C LEU A 249 7.75 1.59 -10.47
N SER A 250 9.07 1.49 -10.58
CA SER A 250 9.76 1.66 -11.86
C SER A 250 9.35 0.60 -12.89
N SER A 251 9.33 -0.67 -12.47
CA SER A 251 8.87 -1.76 -13.33
C SER A 251 7.38 -1.66 -13.65
N ALA A 252 6.57 -1.20 -12.70
CA ALA A 252 5.15 -0.94 -12.92
C ALA A 252 4.93 0.16 -13.98
N VAL A 253 5.61 1.29 -13.84
CA VAL A 253 5.50 2.40 -14.81
C VAL A 253 5.96 1.94 -16.20
N THR A 254 7.04 1.18 -16.27
CA THR A 254 7.49 0.57 -17.53
C THR A 254 6.40 -0.28 -18.17
N TYR A 255 5.80 -1.20 -17.39
CA TYR A 255 4.70 -2.04 -17.85
C TYR A 255 3.50 -1.22 -18.32
N LEU A 256 3.11 -0.18 -17.57
CA LEU A 256 1.93 0.63 -17.83
C LEU A 256 2.09 1.59 -19.04
N THR A 257 3.32 1.96 -19.39
CA THR A 257 3.59 3.01 -20.42
C THR A 257 4.22 2.48 -21.71
N GLN A 258 4.68 1.24 -21.73
CA GLN A 258 5.20 0.62 -22.96
C GLN A 258 4.07 0.14 -23.86
N SER A 259 4.07 0.60 -25.12
CA SER A 259 3.22 0.03 -26.16
C SER A 259 3.61 -1.44 -26.39
N VAL A 260 2.62 -2.31 -26.54
CA VAL A 260 2.85 -3.65 -27.06
C VAL A 260 3.33 -3.48 -28.48
N ILE A 261 4.63 -3.65 -28.73
CA ILE A 261 5.14 -3.76 -30.10
C ILE A 261 4.60 -5.11 -30.59
N SER A 262 3.53 -5.08 -31.40
CA SER A 262 3.06 -6.25 -32.13
C SER A 262 4.18 -6.65 -33.08
N GLN A 263 4.79 -7.81 -32.80
CA GLN A 263 5.69 -8.49 -33.73
C GLN A 263 4.85 -9.21 -34.79
#